data_1ae6c88874d78c390cd1633be2519ff0
#
_entry.id   1ae6c88874d78c390cd1633be2519ff0
#
_cell.length_a   1.000
_cell.length_b   1.000
_cell.length_c   1.000
_cell.angle_alpha   90.00
_cell.angle_beta   90.00
_cell.angle_gamma   90.00
#
_symmetry.space_group_name_H-M   'P 1'
#
loop_
_entity.id
_entity.type
_entity.pdbx_description
1 polymer ?
#
loop_
_entity_poly.entity_id
_entity_poly.type
_entity_poly.pdbx_seq_one_letter_code
_entity_poly.pdbx_strand_id
1 'polypeptide(L)'
;VLNKLTLGHNAKFTPTAPVFLFHARGDEVVPYGEAETSAHYWCNNGARVHFQADNGMEMAHASTEYLNLPKVIFFLRDRFNHKKFMDTCKFEDVPDPWWDPKVLGEQFKDVLQQVLNLLGKRIGKDKQVLRAQKIKHHMNLQS
;
A
#
# COMPACT_ATOMS: atom_id res chain seq x y z
N VAL A 1 -16.63 15.33 24.05
CA VAL A 1 -15.30 14.85 24.49
C VAL A 1 -14.61 14.09 23.35
N LEU A 2 -15.32 13.22 22.62
CA LEU A 2 -14.76 12.41 21.51
C LEU A 2 -14.17 13.27 20.38
N ASN A 3 -14.84 14.36 19.97
CA ASN A 3 -14.36 15.24 18.89
C ASN A 3 -13.00 15.91 19.17
N LYS A 4 -12.55 15.95 20.43
CA LYS A 4 -11.22 16.47 20.76
C LYS A 4 -10.08 15.47 20.50
N LEU A 5 -10.42 14.19 20.38
CA LEU A 5 -9.47 13.09 20.16
C LEU A 5 -9.52 12.57 18.73
N THR A 6 -10.52 12.99 17.94
CA THR A 6 -10.68 12.52 16.57
C THR A 6 -9.69 13.25 15.64
N LEU A 7 -8.89 12.50 14.93
CA LEU A 7 -8.04 13.03 13.85
C LEU A 7 -8.95 13.66 12.78
N GLY A 8 -8.51 14.78 12.20
CA GLY A 8 -9.31 15.45 11.17
C GLY A 8 -10.35 16.46 11.68
N HIS A 9 -10.42 16.72 12.98
CA HIS A 9 -11.32 17.75 13.55
C HIS A 9 -10.60 18.84 14.34
N ASN A 10 -9.26 18.78 14.42
CA ASN A 10 -8.48 19.77 15.14
C ASN A 10 -7.20 20.11 14.35
N ALA A 11 -7.08 21.37 13.96
CA ALA A 11 -5.94 21.89 13.18
C ALA A 11 -4.57 21.61 13.83
N LYS A 12 -4.51 21.48 15.16
CA LYS A 12 -3.27 21.11 15.87
C LYS A 12 -2.73 19.74 15.50
N PHE A 13 -3.58 18.85 15.00
CA PHE A 13 -3.22 17.50 14.58
C PHE A 13 -3.09 17.37 13.07
N THR A 14 -2.96 18.49 12.37
CA THR A 14 -2.67 18.48 10.93
C THR A 14 -1.24 17.96 10.71
N PRO A 15 -1.04 16.92 9.90
CA PRO A 15 0.28 16.39 9.61
C PRO A 15 1.17 17.42 8.91
N THR A 16 2.40 17.58 9.39
CA THR A 16 3.43 18.40 8.73
C THR A 16 4.21 17.61 7.68
N ALA A 17 4.34 16.30 7.89
CA ALA A 17 4.93 15.38 6.91
C ALA A 17 3.93 15.09 5.78
N PRO A 18 4.42 14.74 4.57
CA PRO A 18 3.58 14.22 3.50
C PRO A 18 2.80 12.98 3.92
N VAL A 19 1.54 12.92 3.55
CA VAL A 19 0.63 11.81 3.86
C VAL A 19 0.23 11.08 2.59
N PHE A 20 0.38 9.76 2.57
CA PHE A 20 -0.30 8.88 1.63
C PHE A 20 -1.36 8.11 2.41
N LEU A 21 -2.61 8.33 2.07
CA LEU A 21 -3.77 7.70 2.68
C LEU A 21 -4.55 6.97 1.60
N PHE A 22 -4.88 5.73 1.83
CA PHE A 22 -5.73 4.93 0.96
C PHE A 22 -6.86 4.32 1.76
N HIS A 23 -8.00 4.11 1.11
CA HIS A 23 -9.18 3.52 1.75
C HIS A 23 -10.08 2.85 0.73
N ALA A 24 -10.61 1.67 1.06
CA ALA A 24 -11.60 1.01 0.22
C ALA A 24 -12.96 1.70 0.35
N ARG A 25 -13.63 1.96 -0.78
CA ARG A 25 -15.01 2.48 -0.73
C ARG A 25 -16.00 1.48 -0.14
N GLY A 26 -15.70 0.18 -0.27
CA GLY A 26 -16.52 -0.92 0.27
C GLY A 26 -16.05 -1.42 1.64
N ASP A 27 -15.25 -0.64 2.38
CA ASP A 27 -14.76 -1.05 3.70
C ASP A 27 -15.94 -1.29 4.67
N GLU A 28 -16.07 -2.52 5.12
CA GLU A 28 -17.14 -3.00 5.98
C GLU A 28 -16.87 -2.77 7.47
N VAL A 29 -15.66 -2.35 7.83
CA VAL A 29 -15.22 -2.15 9.21
C VAL A 29 -15.12 -0.68 9.56
N VAL A 30 -14.46 0.10 8.70
CA VAL A 30 -14.24 1.53 8.89
C VAL A 30 -14.94 2.30 7.78
N PRO A 31 -15.90 3.19 8.10
CA PRO A 31 -16.61 3.95 7.09
C PRO A 31 -15.69 4.81 6.22
N TYR A 32 -15.77 4.63 4.91
CA TYR A 32 -14.98 5.37 3.93
C TYR A 32 -15.08 6.90 4.08
N GLY A 33 -16.30 7.40 4.33
CA GLY A 33 -16.57 8.85 4.42
C GLY A 33 -15.79 9.55 5.52
N GLU A 34 -15.45 8.87 6.60
CA GLU A 34 -14.65 9.43 7.69
C GLU A 34 -13.19 9.63 7.28
N ALA A 35 -12.64 8.68 6.53
CA ALA A 35 -11.27 8.78 6.01
C ALA A 35 -11.17 9.92 4.98
N GLU A 36 -12.13 10.01 4.05
CA GLU A 36 -12.20 11.07 3.04
C GLU A 36 -12.35 12.45 3.68
N THR A 37 -13.26 12.58 4.66
CA THR A 37 -13.47 13.82 5.43
C THR A 37 -12.20 14.25 6.13
N SER A 38 -11.49 13.33 6.76
CA SER A 38 -10.22 13.60 7.45
C SER A 38 -9.13 14.06 6.48
N ALA A 39 -9.03 13.42 5.32
CA ALA A 39 -8.09 13.79 4.27
C ALA A 39 -8.33 15.21 3.75
N HIS A 40 -9.59 15.56 3.46
CA HIS A 40 -9.98 16.92 3.06
C HIS A 40 -9.68 17.94 4.16
N TYR A 41 -10.00 17.62 5.40
CA TYR A 41 -9.72 18.50 6.52
C TYR A 41 -8.23 18.80 6.65
N TRP A 42 -7.37 17.79 6.61
CA TRP A 42 -5.92 17.97 6.66
C TRP A 42 -5.40 18.79 5.48
N CYS A 43 -5.91 18.51 4.29
CA CYS A 43 -5.56 19.28 3.10
C CYS A 43 -5.90 20.78 3.25
N ASN A 44 -7.12 21.09 3.70
CA ASN A 44 -7.59 22.45 3.93
C ASN A 44 -6.79 23.18 5.03
N ASN A 45 -6.13 22.43 5.91
CA ASN A 45 -5.26 22.99 6.96
C ASN A 45 -3.76 22.93 6.58
N GLY A 46 -3.43 22.78 5.30
CA GLY A 46 -2.07 22.91 4.77
C GLY A 46 -1.24 21.62 4.77
N ALA A 47 -1.81 20.47 5.12
CA ALA A 47 -1.13 19.21 4.91
C ALA A 47 -1.01 18.86 3.42
N ARG A 48 0.02 18.12 3.06
CA ARG A 48 0.20 17.56 1.71
C ARG A 48 -0.30 16.13 1.71
N VAL A 49 -1.51 15.92 1.21
CA VAL A 49 -2.21 14.64 1.25
C VAL A 49 -2.36 14.06 -0.16
N HIS A 50 -1.94 12.83 -0.34
CA HIS A 50 -2.36 11.98 -1.46
C HIS A 50 -3.38 10.99 -0.92
N PHE A 51 -4.65 11.18 -1.26
CA PHE A 51 -5.74 10.30 -0.89
C PHE A 51 -6.15 9.44 -2.08
N GLN A 52 -6.11 8.13 -1.91
CA GLN A 52 -6.51 7.13 -2.89
C GLN A 52 -7.76 6.40 -2.39
N ALA A 53 -8.85 6.52 -3.15
CA ALA A 53 -10.06 5.74 -2.95
C ALA A 53 -9.99 4.46 -3.82
N ASP A 54 -9.95 3.32 -3.18
CA ASP A 54 -9.95 2.02 -3.87
C ASP A 54 -11.39 1.59 -4.16
N ASN A 55 -11.71 1.44 -5.45
CA ASN A 55 -13.08 1.25 -5.94
C ASN A 55 -13.29 -0.12 -6.61
N GLY A 56 -12.43 -1.11 -6.36
CA GLY A 56 -12.56 -2.47 -6.87
C GLY A 56 -13.69 -3.25 -6.19
N MET A 57 -14.27 -4.22 -6.91
CA MET A 57 -15.39 -5.03 -6.39
C MET A 57 -15.02 -5.91 -5.17
N GLU A 58 -13.74 -6.23 -5.00
CA GLU A 58 -13.23 -7.06 -3.90
C GLU A 58 -12.48 -6.22 -2.86
N MET A 59 -12.60 -4.90 -2.93
CA MET A 59 -11.90 -4.00 -2.01
C MET A 59 -12.67 -3.87 -0.71
N ALA A 60 -12.18 -4.56 0.29
CA ALA A 60 -12.67 -4.59 1.66
C ALA A 60 -11.57 -4.11 2.62
N HIS A 61 -11.86 -4.04 3.90
CA HIS A 61 -10.94 -3.57 4.94
C HIS A 61 -9.56 -4.23 4.86
N ALA A 62 -9.50 -5.55 4.90
CA ALA A 62 -8.23 -6.26 4.88
C ALA A 62 -7.54 -6.26 3.51
N SER A 63 -8.30 -6.40 2.41
CA SER A 63 -7.72 -6.50 1.07
C SER A 63 -7.07 -5.19 0.64
N THR A 64 -7.61 -4.04 1.00
CA THR A 64 -7.03 -2.73 0.67
C THR A 64 -5.64 -2.54 1.28
N GLU A 65 -5.39 -3.06 2.49
CA GLU A 65 -4.06 -3.01 3.11
C GLU A 65 -3.02 -3.81 2.31
N TYR A 66 -3.33 -5.05 1.98
CA TYR A 66 -2.40 -5.93 1.26
C TYR A 66 -2.08 -5.40 -0.13
N LEU A 67 -3.08 -4.88 -0.83
CA LEU A 67 -2.94 -4.43 -2.20
C LEU A 67 -2.17 -3.10 -2.30
N ASN A 68 -2.31 -2.24 -1.31
CA ASN A 68 -1.59 -0.97 -1.29
C ASN A 68 -0.19 -1.05 -0.64
N LEU A 69 0.17 -2.17 -0.02
CA LEU A 69 1.48 -2.33 0.61
C LEU A 69 2.66 -1.96 -0.31
N PRO A 70 2.70 -2.36 -1.60
CA PRO A 70 3.75 -1.91 -2.50
C PRO A 70 3.81 -0.39 -2.65
N LYS A 71 2.67 0.28 -2.80
CA LYS A 71 2.59 1.74 -2.93
C LYS A 71 3.08 2.44 -1.66
N VAL A 72 2.75 1.90 -0.48
CA VAL A 72 3.26 2.38 0.80
C VAL A 72 4.78 2.29 0.85
N ILE A 73 5.35 1.16 0.46
CA ILE A 73 6.81 0.95 0.45
C ILE A 73 7.48 1.93 -0.53
N PHE A 74 6.93 2.12 -1.73
CA PHE A 74 7.45 3.10 -2.68
C PHE A 74 7.34 4.54 -2.16
N PHE A 75 6.21 4.88 -1.53
CA PHE A 75 6.04 6.19 -0.90
C PHE A 75 7.11 6.43 0.17
N LEU A 76 7.31 5.49 1.09
CA LEU A 76 8.31 5.61 2.15
C LEU A 76 9.72 5.72 1.56
N ARG A 77 10.09 4.83 0.62
CA ARG A 77 11.39 4.88 -0.05
C ARG A 77 11.65 6.25 -0.68
N ASP A 78 10.64 6.80 -1.34
CA ASP A 78 10.78 8.10 -2.00
C ASP A 78 10.92 9.24 -0.97
N ARG A 79 10.33 9.14 0.22
CA ARG A 79 10.53 10.09 1.32
C ARG A 79 11.96 9.99 1.88
N PHE A 80 12.44 8.78 2.15
CA PHE A 80 13.83 8.57 2.63
C PHE A 80 14.88 8.98 1.59
N ASN A 81 14.58 8.88 0.31
CA ASN A 81 15.45 9.36 -0.77
C ASN A 81 15.27 10.85 -1.08
N HIS A 82 14.58 11.60 -0.22
CA HIS A 82 14.34 13.05 -0.36
C HIS A 82 13.71 13.45 -1.70
N LYS A 83 13.01 12.55 -2.37
CA LYS A 83 12.30 12.90 -3.60
C LYS A 83 11.20 13.90 -3.27
N LYS A 84 11.04 14.89 -4.17
CA LYS A 84 9.98 15.88 -4.01
C LYS A 84 8.61 15.18 -3.97
N PHE A 85 7.80 15.56 -3.00
CA PHE A 85 6.39 15.21 -2.96
C PHE A 85 5.58 16.33 -3.65
N MET A 86 4.34 16.06 -3.99
CA MET A 86 3.44 17.05 -4.58
C MET A 86 3.30 18.28 -3.66
N ASP A 87 3.11 19.44 -4.26
CA ASP A 87 2.94 20.69 -3.51
C ASP A 87 1.47 20.93 -3.11
N THR A 88 0.53 20.26 -3.78
CA THR A 88 -0.91 20.31 -3.55
C THR A 88 -1.43 18.94 -3.19
N CYS A 89 -2.62 18.89 -2.58
CA CYS A 89 -3.27 17.61 -2.33
C CYS A 89 -3.74 16.94 -3.62
N LYS A 90 -3.76 15.60 -3.61
CA LYS A 90 -4.30 14.78 -4.69
C LYS A 90 -5.35 13.84 -4.12
N PHE A 91 -6.50 13.79 -4.76
CA PHE A 91 -7.57 12.83 -4.49
C PHE A 91 -7.81 12.06 -5.77
N GLU A 92 -7.77 10.74 -5.71
CA GLU A 92 -7.98 9.89 -6.88
C GLU A 92 -8.78 8.64 -6.57
N ASP A 93 -9.61 8.24 -7.52
CA ASP A 93 -10.26 6.93 -7.52
C ASP A 93 -9.41 5.93 -8.31
N VAL A 94 -9.16 4.76 -7.70
CA VAL A 94 -8.46 3.66 -8.34
C VAL A 94 -9.45 2.52 -8.55
N PRO A 95 -9.87 2.26 -9.79
CA PRO A 95 -10.97 1.35 -10.07
C PRO A 95 -10.65 -0.12 -9.77
N ASP A 96 -9.40 -0.52 -9.92
CA ASP A 96 -8.96 -1.89 -9.59
C ASP A 96 -7.44 -1.94 -9.39
N PRO A 97 -6.97 -2.00 -8.14
CA PRO A 97 -5.54 -2.07 -7.86
C PRO A 97 -4.89 -3.41 -8.30
N TRP A 98 -5.66 -4.47 -8.55
CA TRP A 98 -5.15 -5.77 -9.01
C TRP A 98 -4.55 -5.72 -10.40
N TRP A 99 -5.00 -4.81 -11.24
CA TRP A 99 -4.64 -4.72 -12.66
C TRP A 99 -3.63 -3.62 -12.99
N ASP A 100 -2.99 -3.02 -11.98
CA ASP A 100 -1.89 -2.11 -12.27
C ASP A 100 -0.63 -2.93 -12.62
N PRO A 101 -0.26 -3.06 -13.93
CA PRO A 101 0.93 -3.83 -14.33
C PRO A 101 2.22 -3.26 -13.73
N LYS A 102 2.21 -1.98 -13.33
CA LYS A 102 3.35 -1.32 -12.69
C LYS A 102 3.55 -1.79 -11.25
N VAL A 103 2.46 -2.19 -10.58
CA VAL A 103 2.50 -2.74 -9.23
C VAL A 103 2.96 -4.21 -9.26
N LEU A 104 2.57 -4.95 -10.29
CA LEU A 104 2.91 -6.37 -10.46
C LEU A 104 4.23 -6.61 -11.23
N GLY A 105 4.86 -5.57 -11.77
CA GLY A 105 6.09 -5.66 -12.56
C GLY A 105 7.34 -6.03 -11.74
N GLU A 106 8.49 -6.07 -12.42
CA GLU A 106 9.79 -6.45 -11.81
C GLU A 106 10.14 -5.62 -10.58
N GLN A 107 9.74 -4.34 -10.55
CA GLN A 107 9.97 -3.46 -9.41
C GLN A 107 9.27 -3.93 -8.13
N PHE A 108 8.09 -4.55 -8.25
CA PHE A 108 7.41 -5.15 -7.11
C PHE A 108 8.16 -6.35 -6.54
N LYS A 109 8.71 -7.20 -7.42
CA LYS A 109 9.53 -8.34 -6.98
C LYS A 109 10.74 -7.89 -6.21
N ASP A 110 11.41 -6.83 -6.65
CA ASP A 110 12.61 -6.30 -6.00
C ASP A 110 12.29 -5.69 -4.64
N VAL A 111 11.22 -4.91 -4.53
CA VAL A 111 10.78 -4.31 -3.27
C VAL A 111 10.31 -5.38 -2.29
N LEU A 112 9.51 -6.32 -2.75
CA LEU A 112 9.06 -7.44 -1.93
C LEU A 112 10.24 -8.31 -1.49
N GLN A 113 11.23 -8.53 -2.34
CA GLN A 113 12.46 -9.23 -1.98
C GLN A 113 13.26 -8.48 -0.92
N GLN A 114 13.35 -7.15 -1.01
CA GLN A 114 14.03 -6.33 0.00
C GLN A 114 13.32 -6.41 1.36
N VAL A 115 12.00 -6.32 1.39
CA VAL A 115 11.20 -6.46 2.63
C VAL A 115 11.37 -7.85 3.24
N LEU A 116 11.33 -8.90 2.42
CA LEU A 116 11.50 -10.26 2.90
C LEU A 116 12.94 -10.57 3.33
N ASN A 117 13.92 -9.93 2.72
CA ASN A 117 15.31 -10.00 3.19
C ASN A 117 15.46 -9.35 4.57
N LEU A 118 14.78 -8.21 4.81
CA LEU A 118 14.72 -7.58 6.13
C LEU A 118 14.05 -8.48 7.18
N LEU A 119 13.05 -9.26 6.77
CA LEU A 119 12.36 -10.20 7.63
C LEU A 119 13.06 -11.58 7.72
N GLY A 120 14.27 -11.72 7.16
CA GLY A 120 15.02 -12.98 7.12
C GLY A 120 14.42 -14.05 6.20
N LYS A 121 13.46 -13.69 5.37
CA LYS A 121 12.82 -14.59 4.40
C LYS A 121 13.29 -14.27 2.98
N ARG A 122 13.59 -15.31 2.19
CA ARG A 122 13.99 -15.16 0.78
C ARG A 122 12.89 -15.66 -0.13
N ILE A 123 12.35 -14.76 -1.00
CA ILE A 123 11.48 -15.19 -2.10
C ILE A 123 12.37 -15.77 -3.21
N GLY A 124 12.04 -16.96 -3.68
CA GLY A 124 12.61 -17.55 -4.89
C GLY A 124 13.62 -18.68 -4.70
N LYS A 125 14.32 -18.80 -3.56
CA LYS A 125 15.14 -20.00 -3.31
C LYS A 125 14.30 -21.27 -3.19
N ASP A 126 13.11 -21.17 -2.59
CA ASP A 126 12.21 -22.32 -2.44
C ASP A 126 11.67 -22.82 -3.78
N LYS A 127 11.44 -21.92 -4.76
CA LYS A 127 11.02 -22.35 -6.11
C LYS A 127 12.13 -23.04 -6.88
N GLN A 128 13.40 -22.67 -6.69
CA GLN A 128 14.52 -23.38 -7.29
C GLN A 128 14.75 -24.73 -6.62
N VAL A 129 14.64 -24.78 -5.29
CA VAL A 129 14.74 -26.04 -4.53
C VAL A 129 13.59 -26.98 -4.89
N LEU A 130 12.35 -26.47 -4.97
CA LEU A 130 11.19 -27.26 -5.38
C LEU A 130 11.27 -27.74 -6.84
N ARG A 131 11.82 -26.92 -7.75
CA ARG A 131 12.10 -27.35 -9.13
C ARG A 131 13.20 -28.41 -9.19
N ALA A 132 14.28 -28.23 -8.46
CA ALA A 132 15.37 -29.21 -8.39
C ALA A 132 14.89 -30.54 -7.75
N GLN A 133 14.06 -30.48 -6.73
CA GLN A 133 13.46 -31.67 -6.13
C GLN A 133 12.48 -32.38 -7.06
N LYS A 134 11.65 -31.63 -7.82
CA LYS A 134 10.75 -32.20 -8.82
C LYS A 134 11.51 -32.90 -9.95
N ILE A 135 12.61 -32.29 -10.41
CA ILE A 135 13.47 -32.88 -11.47
C ILE A 135 14.13 -34.16 -10.94
N LYS A 136 14.66 -34.13 -9.72
CA LYS A 136 15.28 -35.30 -9.08
C LYS A 136 14.30 -36.44 -8.86
N HIS A 137 13.06 -36.12 -8.48
CA HIS A 137 11.99 -37.12 -8.31
C HIS A 137 11.57 -37.74 -9.65
N HIS A 138 11.51 -36.94 -10.72
CA HIS A 138 11.19 -37.46 -12.09
C HIS A 138 12.31 -38.35 -12.64
N MET A 139 13.56 -38.04 -12.36
CA MET A 139 14.70 -38.86 -12.81
C MET A 139 14.79 -40.20 -12.07
N ASN A 140 14.41 -40.24 -10.80
CA ASN A 140 14.40 -41.48 -9.99
C ASN A 140 13.20 -42.38 -10.27
N LEU A 141 12.18 -41.93 -11.01
CA LEU A 141 11.04 -42.74 -11.45
C LEU A 141 11.25 -43.38 -12.83
N GLN A 142 12.34 -43.06 -13.51
CA GLN A 142 12.70 -43.59 -14.83
C GLN A 142 13.90 -44.54 -14.80
N SER A 143 14.41 -44.83 -13.61
CA SER A 143 15.46 -45.86 -13.35
C SER A 143 14.81 -47.08 -12.64
#